data_6da141a921756716fc6df12df8acc4a2
#
_entry.id   6da141a921756716fc6df12df8acc4a2
#
_cell.length_a   1.000
_cell.length_b   1.000
_cell.length_c   1.000
_cell.angle_alpha   90.00
_cell.angle_beta   90.00
_cell.angle_gamma   90.00
#
_symmetry.space_group_name_H-M   'P 1'
#
loop_
_entity.id
_entity.type
_entity.pdbx_description
1 polymer ?
#
loop_
_entity_poly.entity_id
_entity_poly.type
_entity_poly.pdbx_seq_one_letter_code
_entity_poly.pdbx_strand_id
1 'polypeptide(L)'
;MVGRVPADTGVYAGSAADGYLHDVAAMEDPQQYALDVGARPSAMMVYKVVVTFIRKIMNPYFKVEVHGQVENLNVEGPLILAPVHRSNLDSMLVAGASSRRTRALAKHTMFDKQPFAWLVASLGAFPVERGTADREALRAARMLLDNGEAMFVFPEGTRQEGQKIGDIYDGVAYLAAKTGAQVVPVGIAGTGEAMAKGTKFPKRVKVIMEVGEIMQPPIPSGKRVTVGDRARFSAQLGEVLQELMDEAHAKQAAS
;
A
#
# COMPACT_ATOMS: atom_id res chain seq x y z
N MET A 1 37.57 -1.90 26.04
CA MET A 1 37.54 -0.70 25.16
C MET A 1 36.39 -0.90 24.20
N VAL A 2 35.28 -0.21 24.45
CA VAL A 2 34.06 -0.30 23.61
C VAL A 2 34.09 0.91 22.68
N GLY A 3 34.24 0.68 21.36
CA GLY A 3 34.27 1.71 20.36
C GLY A 3 32.86 2.27 20.15
N ARG A 4 32.69 3.56 20.38
CA ARG A 4 31.48 4.33 20.04
C ARG A 4 31.36 4.44 18.52
N VAL A 5 30.21 4.04 18.01
CA VAL A 5 29.75 4.39 16.65
C VAL A 5 29.28 5.85 16.69
N PRO A 6 29.73 6.74 15.81
CA PRO A 6 29.20 8.11 15.73
C PRO A 6 27.78 8.09 15.14
N ALA A 7 26.85 8.74 15.84
CA ALA A 7 25.54 9.09 15.32
C ALA A 7 25.72 10.25 14.33
N ASP A 8 25.67 9.95 13.04
CA ASP A 8 25.59 10.99 12.01
C ASP A 8 24.11 11.42 11.86
N THR A 9 23.75 12.45 12.62
CA THR A 9 22.50 13.18 12.49
C THR A 9 22.68 14.23 11.39
N GLY A 10 22.60 13.79 10.14
CA GLY A 10 22.51 14.68 8.98
C GLY A 10 21.21 15.47 9.03
N VAL A 11 21.28 16.68 9.57
CA VAL A 11 20.21 17.66 9.62
C VAL A 11 19.88 18.13 8.20
N TYR A 12 18.75 17.71 7.66
CA TYR A 12 18.18 18.28 6.45
C TYR A 12 17.50 19.61 6.76
N ALA A 13 18.29 20.70 6.77
CA ALA A 13 17.82 22.06 6.78
C ALA A 13 17.85 22.62 5.35
N GLY A 14 16.81 22.34 4.57
CA GLY A 14 16.58 22.98 3.27
C GLY A 14 15.49 24.04 3.41
N SER A 15 15.78 25.27 3.02
CA SER A 15 14.87 26.43 3.12
C SER A 15 13.66 26.25 2.20
N ALA A 16 12.49 26.66 2.69
CA ALA A 16 11.18 26.40 2.09
C ALA A 16 10.83 27.25 0.85
N ALA A 17 11.76 28.03 0.28
CA ALA A 17 11.44 29.03 -0.76
C ALA A 17 11.94 28.70 -2.17
N ASP A 18 12.86 27.75 -2.35
CA ASP A 18 13.47 27.49 -3.67
C ASP A 18 13.00 26.18 -4.36
N GLY A 19 11.88 25.62 -3.92
CA GLY A 19 11.51 24.20 -4.14
C GLY A 19 10.89 23.84 -5.49
N TYR A 20 10.52 24.76 -6.38
CA TYR A 20 9.67 24.39 -7.53
C TYR A 20 10.38 24.21 -8.87
N LEU A 21 11.61 24.67 -9.03
CA LEU A 21 12.31 24.65 -10.32
C LEU A 21 13.60 23.80 -10.38
N HIS A 22 14.08 23.28 -9.25
CA HIS A 22 15.30 22.47 -9.21
C HIS A 22 15.08 20.94 -9.27
N ASP A 23 13.83 20.46 -9.29
CA ASP A 23 13.52 19.03 -9.15
C ASP A 23 13.70 18.18 -10.42
N VAL A 24 14.04 18.76 -11.56
CA VAL A 24 14.27 17.98 -12.81
C VAL A 24 15.60 17.22 -12.77
N ALA A 25 16.59 17.73 -12.05
CA ALA A 25 17.89 17.06 -11.86
C ALA A 25 17.85 15.98 -10.76
N ALA A 26 16.87 16.02 -9.85
CA ALA A 26 16.71 15.04 -8.78
C ALA A 26 16.01 13.75 -9.22
N MET A 27 15.61 13.63 -10.47
CA MET A 27 14.98 12.41 -11.02
C MET A 27 16.01 11.37 -11.50
N GLU A 28 17.31 11.53 -11.22
CA GLU A 28 18.29 10.46 -11.42
C GLU A 28 17.99 9.22 -10.58
N ASP A 29 17.34 9.39 -9.42
CA ASP A 29 16.82 8.31 -8.57
C ASP A 29 15.36 8.59 -8.15
N PRO A 30 14.36 8.09 -8.91
CA PRO A 30 12.95 8.25 -8.59
C PRO A 30 12.56 7.66 -7.22
N GLN A 31 13.29 6.65 -6.75
CA GLN A 31 13.08 6.02 -5.46
C GLN A 31 13.44 6.98 -4.31
N GLN A 32 14.65 7.54 -4.35
CA GLN A 32 15.12 8.50 -3.36
C GLN A 32 14.26 9.76 -3.36
N TYR A 33 13.92 10.27 -4.55
CA TYR A 33 13.00 11.40 -4.71
C TYR A 33 11.65 11.17 -4.00
N ALA A 34 11.04 10.00 -4.22
CA ALA A 34 9.75 9.67 -3.62
C ALA A 34 9.82 9.58 -2.08
N LEU A 35 10.91 9.04 -1.55
CA LEU A 35 11.13 8.94 -0.11
C LEU A 35 11.33 10.35 0.51
N ASP A 36 12.16 11.20 -0.11
CA ASP A 36 12.45 12.55 0.35
C ASP A 36 11.20 13.44 0.33
N VAL A 37 10.46 13.44 -0.79
CA VAL A 37 9.19 14.17 -0.88
C VAL A 37 8.21 13.66 0.15
N GLY A 38 8.07 12.33 0.25
CA GLY A 38 7.15 11.70 1.20
C GLY A 38 7.49 11.97 2.68
N ALA A 39 8.73 12.29 3.01
CA ALA A 39 9.14 12.63 4.38
C ALA A 39 8.84 14.10 4.77
N ARG A 40 8.58 14.99 3.81
CA ARG A 40 8.35 16.43 4.06
C ARG A 40 7.07 16.67 4.86
N PRO A 41 7.04 17.65 5.78
CA PRO A 41 5.80 18.03 6.49
C PRO A 41 4.66 18.45 5.55
N SER A 42 4.99 19.09 4.42
CA SER A 42 4.02 19.45 3.37
C SER A 42 3.33 18.23 2.76
N ALA A 43 4.04 17.12 2.59
CA ALA A 43 3.47 15.88 2.09
C ALA A 43 2.41 15.31 3.05
N MET A 44 2.62 15.44 4.36
CA MET A 44 1.61 15.04 5.36
C MET A 44 0.34 15.88 5.25
N MET A 45 0.48 17.19 4.96
CA MET A 45 -0.68 18.07 4.73
C MET A 45 -1.44 17.64 3.48
N VAL A 46 -0.74 17.40 2.36
CA VAL A 46 -1.34 16.91 1.10
C VAL A 46 -2.07 15.58 1.35
N TYR A 47 -1.43 14.65 2.04
CA TYR A 47 -2.04 13.36 2.40
C TYR A 47 -3.34 13.56 3.17
N LYS A 48 -3.33 14.38 4.23
CA LYS A 48 -4.52 14.68 5.05
C LYS A 48 -5.65 15.30 4.21
N VAL A 49 -5.33 16.24 3.32
CA VAL A 49 -6.33 16.87 2.43
C VAL A 49 -6.95 15.83 1.51
N VAL A 50 -6.12 15.00 0.83
CA VAL A 50 -6.61 13.98 -0.10
C VAL A 50 -7.41 12.90 0.63
N VAL A 51 -6.96 12.41 1.77
CA VAL A 51 -7.72 11.41 2.56
C VAL A 51 -9.03 12.01 3.08
N THR A 52 -9.05 13.28 3.46
CA THR A 52 -10.29 13.97 3.85
C THR A 52 -11.26 14.04 2.67
N PHE A 53 -10.77 14.37 1.47
CA PHE A 53 -11.57 14.36 0.25
C PHE A 53 -12.14 12.94 -0.03
N ILE A 54 -11.30 11.91 0.07
CA ILE A 54 -11.76 10.52 -0.09
C ILE A 54 -12.88 10.22 0.89
N ARG A 55 -12.69 10.50 2.17
CA ARG A 55 -13.68 10.22 3.23
C ARG A 55 -14.97 11.01 3.09
N LYS A 56 -14.90 12.29 2.71
CA LYS A 56 -16.06 13.19 2.67
C LYS A 56 -16.78 13.21 1.33
N ILE A 57 -16.12 12.87 0.23
CA ILE A 57 -16.68 12.95 -1.12
C ILE A 57 -16.73 11.56 -1.77
N MET A 58 -15.60 10.84 -1.85
CA MET A 58 -15.57 9.56 -2.55
C MET A 58 -16.36 8.46 -1.82
N ASN A 59 -16.15 8.33 -0.50
CA ASN A 59 -16.86 7.30 0.26
C ASN A 59 -18.39 7.45 0.19
N PRO A 60 -19.00 8.64 0.37
CA PRO A 60 -20.42 8.84 0.15
C PRO A 60 -20.86 8.61 -1.31
N TYR A 61 -20.04 9.03 -2.30
CA TYR A 61 -20.37 8.82 -3.71
C TYR A 61 -20.47 7.34 -4.04
N PHE A 62 -19.52 6.52 -3.60
CA PHE A 62 -19.52 5.07 -3.81
C PHE A 62 -20.28 4.29 -2.73
N LYS A 63 -20.92 4.97 -1.78
CA LYS A 63 -21.56 4.33 -0.63
C LYS A 63 -20.67 3.26 0.02
N VAL A 64 -19.42 3.65 0.30
CA VAL A 64 -18.42 2.73 0.85
C VAL A 64 -18.84 2.25 2.24
N GLU A 65 -18.89 0.96 2.42
CA GLU A 65 -19.06 0.30 3.73
C GLU A 65 -17.82 -0.55 4.02
N VAL A 66 -17.37 -0.50 5.27
CA VAL A 66 -16.22 -1.28 5.74
C VAL A 66 -16.70 -2.18 6.87
N HIS A 67 -16.50 -3.47 6.71
CA HIS A 67 -16.96 -4.52 7.62
C HIS A 67 -15.79 -5.39 8.10
N GLY A 68 -16.07 -6.38 8.94
CA GLY A 68 -15.08 -7.28 9.51
C GLY A 68 -14.27 -6.64 10.62
N GLN A 69 -12.99 -6.95 10.70
CA GLN A 69 -12.07 -6.52 11.78
C GLN A 69 -11.47 -5.14 11.48
N VAL A 70 -12.31 -4.12 11.41
CA VAL A 70 -11.94 -2.76 10.95
C VAL A 70 -10.81 -2.12 11.78
N GLU A 71 -10.72 -2.45 13.06
CA GLU A 71 -9.65 -2.02 13.97
C GLU A 71 -8.26 -2.46 13.49
N ASN A 72 -8.18 -3.61 12.81
CA ASN A 72 -6.92 -4.14 12.29
C ASN A 72 -6.26 -3.23 11.25
N LEU A 73 -7.02 -2.35 10.58
CA LEU A 73 -6.47 -1.33 9.67
C LEU A 73 -5.58 -0.30 10.37
N ASN A 74 -5.62 -0.24 11.71
CA ASN A 74 -4.99 0.80 12.51
C ASN A 74 -4.02 0.26 13.57
N VAL A 75 -3.70 -1.02 13.52
CA VAL A 75 -2.74 -1.65 14.46
C VAL A 75 -1.41 -0.92 14.44
N GLU A 76 -0.83 -0.69 15.61
CA GLU A 76 0.46 -0.01 15.76
C GLU A 76 1.63 -0.89 15.32
N GLY A 77 2.75 -0.25 15.00
CA GLY A 77 3.96 -0.93 14.53
C GLY A 77 3.94 -1.21 13.01
N PRO A 78 4.86 -2.05 12.53
CA PRO A 78 4.97 -2.40 11.11
C PRO A 78 3.72 -3.16 10.65
N LEU A 79 3.04 -2.64 9.63
CA LEU A 79 1.77 -3.16 9.17
C LEU A 79 1.72 -3.21 7.63
N ILE A 80 1.32 -4.35 7.09
CA ILE A 80 1.04 -4.53 5.67
C ILE A 80 -0.47 -4.75 5.50
N LEU A 81 -1.16 -3.79 4.90
CA LEU A 81 -2.51 -4.00 4.40
C LEU A 81 -2.40 -4.70 3.05
N ALA A 82 -3.03 -5.85 2.91
CA ALA A 82 -2.95 -6.71 1.74
C ALA A 82 -4.32 -6.79 1.03
N PRO A 83 -4.74 -5.74 0.29
CA PRO A 83 -6.02 -5.75 -0.39
C PRO A 83 -5.98 -6.51 -1.71
N VAL A 84 -7.14 -7.02 -2.15
CA VAL A 84 -7.37 -7.45 -3.53
C VAL A 84 -7.20 -6.28 -4.49
N HIS A 85 -6.85 -6.54 -5.76
CA HIS A 85 -6.62 -5.45 -6.72
C HIS A 85 -7.49 -5.57 -7.97
N ARG A 86 -8.57 -4.78 -8.03
CA ARG A 86 -9.53 -4.76 -9.15
C ARG A 86 -9.56 -3.41 -9.88
N SER A 87 -9.19 -2.34 -9.18
CA SER A 87 -9.33 -0.98 -9.69
C SER A 87 -8.23 -0.04 -9.16
N ASN A 88 -8.03 1.09 -9.82
CA ASN A 88 -7.24 2.18 -9.25
C ASN A 88 -7.90 2.80 -8.00
N LEU A 89 -9.21 2.59 -7.83
CA LEU A 89 -9.95 3.06 -6.65
C LEU A 89 -9.52 2.32 -5.37
N ASP A 90 -9.06 1.06 -5.48
CA ASP A 90 -8.73 0.23 -4.31
C ASP A 90 -7.73 0.93 -3.39
N SER A 91 -6.63 1.45 -3.95
CA SER A 91 -5.59 2.13 -3.16
C SER A 91 -6.11 3.38 -2.44
N MET A 92 -6.98 4.16 -3.09
CA MET A 92 -7.56 5.35 -2.51
C MET A 92 -8.53 5.01 -1.38
N LEU A 93 -9.41 4.04 -1.60
CA LEU A 93 -10.43 3.66 -0.61
C LEU A 93 -9.80 2.95 0.60
N VAL A 94 -8.79 2.09 0.39
CA VAL A 94 -8.03 1.46 1.49
C VAL A 94 -7.30 2.53 2.31
N ALA A 95 -6.64 3.50 1.67
CA ALA A 95 -6.01 4.62 2.39
C ALA A 95 -7.06 5.49 3.13
N GLY A 96 -8.27 5.62 2.59
CA GLY A 96 -9.39 6.31 3.23
C GLY A 96 -9.94 5.57 4.45
N ALA A 97 -9.89 4.24 4.47
CA ALA A 97 -10.39 3.41 5.56
C ALA A 97 -9.44 3.40 6.78
N SER A 98 -8.11 3.44 6.57
CA SER A 98 -7.14 3.49 7.67
C SER A 98 -6.97 4.91 8.23
N SER A 99 -6.88 5.04 9.56
CA SER A 99 -6.52 6.31 10.22
C SER A 99 -5.01 6.58 10.17
N ARG A 100 -4.20 5.56 9.92
CA ARG A 100 -2.76 5.68 9.76
C ARG A 100 -2.41 6.16 8.35
N ARG A 101 -1.30 6.89 8.23
CA ARG A 101 -0.71 7.11 6.91
C ARG A 101 -0.20 5.78 6.37
N THR A 102 -0.66 5.41 5.17
CA THR A 102 -0.22 4.20 4.49
C THR A 102 0.71 4.54 3.34
N ARG A 103 1.82 3.81 3.23
CA ARG A 103 2.73 3.86 2.08
C ARG A 103 2.26 2.91 0.98
N ALA A 104 2.72 3.13 -0.23
CA ALA A 104 2.31 2.31 -1.39
C ALA A 104 3.45 2.07 -2.37
N LEU A 105 3.45 0.89 -2.98
CA LEU A 105 4.23 0.62 -4.19
C LEU A 105 3.43 1.07 -5.40
N ALA A 106 3.95 2.00 -6.18
CA ALA A 106 3.31 2.51 -7.38
C ALA A 106 4.14 2.22 -8.64
N LYS A 107 3.46 2.04 -9.78
CA LYS A 107 4.15 1.78 -11.04
C LYS A 107 5.14 2.91 -11.34
N HIS A 108 6.38 2.56 -11.75
CA HIS A 108 7.45 3.49 -12.07
C HIS A 108 6.98 4.65 -12.98
N THR A 109 6.18 4.36 -14.01
CA THR A 109 5.68 5.37 -14.95
C THR A 109 4.79 6.46 -14.33
N MET A 110 4.39 6.34 -13.08
CA MET A 110 3.68 7.40 -12.35
C MET A 110 4.63 8.52 -11.88
N PHE A 111 5.92 8.28 -11.94
CA PHE A 111 6.96 9.23 -11.55
C PHE A 111 7.64 9.91 -12.74
N ASP A 112 7.26 9.61 -13.99
CA ASP A 112 7.88 10.16 -15.19
C ASP A 112 7.59 11.66 -15.40
N LYS A 113 6.53 12.20 -14.81
CA LYS A 113 6.05 13.56 -15.09
C LYS A 113 5.72 14.33 -13.82
N GLN A 114 6.35 15.49 -13.65
CA GLN A 114 5.93 16.52 -12.71
C GLN A 114 4.69 17.24 -13.26
N PRO A 115 3.73 17.69 -12.42
CA PRO A 115 3.69 17.60 -10.95
C PRO A 115 3.07 16.30 -10.39
N PHE A 116 2.74 15.34 -11.26
CA PHE A 116 2.08 14.11 -10.85
C PHE A 116 2.98 13.24 -9.96
N ALA A 117 4.27 13.14 -10.29
CA ALA A 117 5.27 12.45 -9.46
C ALA A 117 5.32 13.02 -8.03
N TRP A 118 5.33 14.35 -7.91
CA TRP A 118 5.30 15.03 -6.61
C TRP A 118 4.02 14.69 -5.82
N LEU A 119 2.86 14.72 -6.47
CA LEU A 119 1.59 14.37 -5.82
C LEU A 119 1.61 12.93 -5.29
N VAL A 120 2.00 11.97 -6.14
CA VAL A 120 2.03 10.54 -5.81
C VAL A 120 3.03 10.27 -4.68
N ALA A 121 4.22 10.89 -4.73
CA ALA A 121 5.22 10.82 -3.66
C ALA A 121 4.70 11.45 -2.35
N SER A 122 4.01 12.59 -2.43
CA SER A 122 3.39 13.24 -1.26
C SER A 122 2.33 12.37 -0.61
N LEU A 123 1.63 11.54 -1.38
CA LEU A 123 0.69 10.55 -0.88
C LEU A 123 1.38 9.32 -0.25
N GLY A 124 2.71 9.26 -0.28
CA GLY A 124 3.50 8.20 0.33
C GLY A 124 3.80 7.02 -0.59
N ALA A 125 3.51 7.16 -1.89
CA ALA A 125 3.87 6.13 -2.85
C ALA A 125 5.34 6.28 -3.29
N PHE A 126 5.97 5.15 -3.62
CA PHE A 126 7.31 5.09 -4.20
C PHE A 126 7.34 4.09 -5.36
N PRO A 127 8.25 4.28 -6.34
CA PRO A 127 8.23 3.54 -7.57
C PRO A 127 8.58 2.07 -7.39
N VAL A 128 7.98 1.20 -8.21
CA VAL A 128 8.32 -0.22 -8.36
C VAL A 128 8.24 -0.62 -9.83
N GLU A 129 9.24 -1.37 -10.28
CA GLU A 129 9.19 -2.08 -11.56
C GLU A 129 8.38 -3.38 -11.40
N ARG A 130 7.21 -3.41 -12.03
CA ARG A 130 6.33 -4.59 -11.97
C ARG A 130 6.82 -5.70 -12.89
N GLY A 131 6.67 -6.94 -12.43
CA GLY A 131 7.06 -8.12 -13.21
C GLY A 131 8.52 -8.56 -13.03
N THR A 132 9.29 -7.83 -12.23
CA THR A 132 10.65 -8.18 -11.83
C THR A 132 10.77 -8.20 -10.30
N ALA A 133 11.78 -8.89 -9.78
CA ALA A 133 12.13 -8.79 -8.37
C ALA A 133 12.88 -7.47 -8.14
N ASP A 134 12.13 -6.36 -8.06
CA ASP A 134 12.67 -5.03 -7.81
C ASP A 134 13.24 -4.96 -6.39
N ARG A 135 14.57 -5.15 -6.30
CA ARG A 135 15.28 -5.21 -5.02
C ARG A 135 15.33 -3.86 -4.32
N GLU A 136 15.33 -2.77 -5.07
CA GLU A 136 15.36 -1.41 -4.51
C GLU A 136 14.03 -1.05 -3.89
N ALA A 137 12.93 -1.31 -4.59
CA ALA A 137 11.59 -1.14 -4.05
C ALA A 137 11.34 -2.00 -2.80
N LEU A 138 11.80 -3.26 -2.78
CA LEU A 138 11.70 -4.13 -1.61
C LEU A 138 12.58 -3.64 -0.45
N ARG A 139 13.75 -3.05 -0.73
CA ARG A 139 14.61 -2.45 0.31
C ARG A 139 13.95 -1.22 0.92
N ALA A 140 13.38 -0.34 0.11
CA ALA A 140 12.66 0.83 0.58
C ALA A 140 11.41 0.45 1.39
N ALA A 141 10.61 -0.51 0.90
CA ALA A 141 9.47 -1.05 1.63
C ALA A 141 9.88 -1.60 3.01
N ARG A 142 10.95 -2.37 3.04
CA ARG A 142 11.51 -2.91 4.29
C ARG A 142 11.92 -1.80 5.25
N MET A 143 12.67 -0.79 4.78
CA MET A 143 13.10 0.33 5.63
C MET A 143 11.91 1.07 6.25
N LEU A 144 10.83 1.31 5.49
CA LEU A 144 9.61 1.95 5.99
C LEU A 144 8.91 1.08 7.05
N LEU A 145 8.81 -0.22 6.83
CA LEU A 145 8.24 -1.16 7.81
C LEU A 145 9.12 -1.30 9.06
N ASP A 146 10.45 -1.37 8.93
CA ASP A 146 11.39 -1.41 10.06
C ASP A 146 11.28 -0.13 10.93
N ASN A 147 10.84 1.00 10.35
CA ASN A 147 10.50 2.24 11.05
C ASN A 147 9.07 2.25 11.64
N GLY A 148 8.36 1.15 11.60
CA GLY A 148 7.00 1.01 12.15
C GLY A 148 5.91 1.67 11.29
N GLU A 149 6.19 2.00 10.03
CA GLU A 149 5.18 2.57 9.12
C GLU A 149 4.19 1.50 8.64
N ALA A 150 2.99 1.94 8.23
CA ALA A 150 2.02 1.09 7.56
C ALA A 150 2.14 1.26 6.04
N MET A 151 1.95 0.17 5.30
CA MET A 151 1.88 0.22 3.84
C MET A 151 0.81 -0.72 3.31
N PHE A 152 0.27 -0.44 2.14
CA PHE A 152 -0.50 -1.43 1.42
C PHE A 152 0.30 -2.00 0.25
N VAL A 153 0.20 -3.31 0.10
CA VAL A 153 0.84 -4.08 -0.97
C VAL A 153 -0.21 -4.97 -1.58
N PHE A 154 -0.45 -4.84 -2.86
CA PHE A 154 -1.36 -5.71 -3.57
C PHE A 154 -0.69 -7.07 -3.81
N PRO A 155 -1.17 -8.17 -3.19
CA PRO A 155 -0.50 -9.47 -3.31
C PRO A 155 -0.51 -10.03 -4.73
N GLU A 156 -1.49 -9.65 -5.54
CA GLU A 156 -1.64 -10.04 -6.95
C GLU A 156 -0.70 -9.27 -7.91
N GLY A 157 0.06 -8.27 -7.41
CA GLY A 157 1.02 -7.46 -8.16
C GLY A 157 0.41 -6.58 -9.25
N THR A 158 -0.67 -7.00 -9.88
CA THR A 158 -1.37 -6.27 -10.94
C THR A 158 -2.88 -6.35 -10.74
N ARG A 159 -3.63 -5.42 -11.37
CA ARG A 159 -5.10 -5.48 -11.35
C ARG A 159 -5.60 -6.71 -12.08
N GLN A 160 -6.47 -7.46 -11.40
CA GLN A 160 -7.17 -8.63 -11.93
C GLN A 160 -8.60 -8.27 -12.33
N GLU A 161 -9.21 -9.10 -13.15
CA GLU A 161 -10.61 -8.99 -13.56
C GLU A 161 -11.44 -10.11 -12.92
N GLY A 162 -12.71 -9.84 -12.68
CA GLY A 162 -13.63 -10.82 -12.09
C GLY A 162 -13.46 -11.00 -10.57
N GLN A 163 -14.07 -12.06 -10.05
CA GLN A 163 -14.19 -12.32 -8.61
C GLN A 163 -13.20 -13.39 -8.10
N LYS A 164 -12.36 -13.95 -8.95
CA LYS A 164 -11.34 -14.90 -8.52
C LYS A 164 -10.04 -14.18 -8.20
N ILE A 165 -9.42 -14.60 -7.11
CA ILE A 165 -8.08 -14.14 -6.74
C ILE A 165 -7.08 -14.69 -7.75
N GLY A 166 -6.21 -13.83 -8.25
CA GLY A 166 -5.09 -14.23 -9.10
C GLY A 166 -3.95 -14.86 -8.30
N ASP A 167 -2.84 -15.14 -8.99
CA ASP A 167 -1.63 -15.67 -8.34
C ASP A 167 -1.12 -14.68 -7.28
N ILE A 168 -0.79 -15.19 -6.11
CA ILE A 168 -0.22 -14.40 -5.00
C ILE A 168 1.30 -14.43 -5.08
N TYR A 169 1.89 -13.26 -5.29
CA TYR A 169 3.34 -13.11 -5.33
C TYR A 169 3.97 -13.08 -3.93
N ASP A 170 5.21 -13.52 -3.83
CA ASP A 170 5.99 -13.68 -2.59
C ASP A 170 6.29 -12.35 -1.85
N GLY A 171 6.03 -11.19 -2.45
CA GLY A 171 6.43 -9.88 -1.93
C GLY A 171 5.90 -9.59 -0.52
N VAL A 172 4.62 -9.86 -0.25
CA VAL A 172 4.00 -9.66 1.08
C VAL A 172 4.64 -10.59 2.11
N ALA A 173 4.75 -11.90 1.79
CA ALA A 173 5.37 -12.89 2.67
C ALA A 173 6.84 -12.59 2.95
N TYR A 174 7.59 -12.13 1.93
CA TYR A 174 8.98 -11.70 2.06
C TYR A 174 9.13 -10.51 3.03
N LEU A 175 8.34 -9.45 2.82
CA LEU A 175 8.39 -8.26 3.66
C LEU A 175 8.00 -8.59 5.10
N ALA A 176 6.89 -9.31 5.32
CA ALA A 176 6.44 -9.74 6.64
C ALA A 176 7.51 -10.58 7.36
N ALA A 177 8.13 -11.55 6.66
CA ALA A 177 9.21 -12.39 7.20
C ALA A 177 10.47 -11.61 7.58
N LYS A 178 10.76 -10.49 6.89
CA LYS A 178 11.97 -9.69 7.11
C LYS A 178 11.82 -8.63 8.20
N THR A 179 10.61 -8.11 8.37
CA THR A 179 10.33 -6.95 9.23
C THR A 179 9.51 -7.31 10.48
N GLY A 180 8.94 -8.52 10.53
CA GLY A 180 7.96 -8.89 11.55
C GLY A 180 6.62 -8.17 11.39
N ALA A 181 6.37 -7.54 10.23
CA ALA A 181 5.13 -6.82 9.97
C ALA A 181 3.92 -7.77 9.99
N GLN A 182 2.88 -7.36 10.70
CA GLN A 182 1.58 -8.01 10.67
C GLN A 182 0.92 -7.76 9.30
N VAL A 183 0.17 -8.74 8.80
CA VAL A 183 -0.51 -8.64 7.51
C VAL A 183 -2.01 -8.65 7.73
N VAL A 184 -2.71 -7.66 7.19
CA VAL A 184 -4.18 -7.57 7.24
C VAL A 184 -4.73 -7.73 5.84
N PRO A 185 -5.35 -8.86 5.52
CA PRO A 185 -6.01 -9.06 4.24
C PRO A 185 -7.29 -8.23 4.14
N VAL A 186 -7.58 -7.69 2.94
CA VAL A 186 -8.79 -6.89 2.70
C VAL A 186 -9.45 -7.33 1.38
N GLY A 187 -10.65 -7.89 1.49
CA GLY A 187 -11.53 -8.15 0.34
C GLY A 187 -12.24 -6.86 -0.10
N ILE A 188 -12.41 -6.65 -1.40
CA ILE A 188 -13.10 -5.46 -1.93
C ILE A 188 -14.02 -5.86 -3.08
N ALA A 189 -15.29 -5.50 -3.00
CA ALA A 189 -16.28 -5.63 -4.06
C ALA A 189 -16.71 -4.27 -4.59
N GLY A 190 -17.11 -4.21 -5.86
CA GLY A 190 -17.69 -3.03 -6.52
C GLY A 190 -16.68 -2.08 -7.18
N THR A 191 -15.42 -2.07 -6.80
CA THR A 191 -14.43 -1.14 -7.40
C THR A 191 -14.12 -1.45 -8.85
N GLY A 192 -14.06 -2.74 -9.22
CA GLY A 192 -13.88 -3.19 -10.59
C GLY A 192 -15.05 -2.77 -11.52
N GLU A 193 -16.27 -2.79 -10.99
CA GLU A 193 -17.47 -2.32 -11.70
C GLU A 193 -17.53 -0.80 -11.77
N ALA A 194 -17.15 -0.13 -10.66
CA ALA A 194 -17.11 1.32 -10.57
C ALA A 194 -16.10 1.94 -11.53
N MET A 195 -14.93 1.34 -11.66
CA MET A 195 -13.86 1.84 -12.53
C MET A 195 -13.03 0.68 -13.08
N ALA A 196 -13.54 0.04 -14.13
CA ALA A 196 -12.85 -1.04 -14.82
C ALA A 196 -11.52 -0.55 -15.45
N LYS A 197 -10.64 -1.50 -15.74
CA LYS A 197 -9.37 -1.23 -16.43
C LYS A 197 -9.62 -0.54 -17.77
N GLY A 198 -8.97 0.59 -18.00
CA GLY A 198 -9.13 1.38 -19.23
C GLY A 198 -10.26 2.43 -19.20
N THR A 199 -11.12 2.45 -18.19
CA THR A 199 -12.12 3.52 -18.04
C THR A 199 -11.50 4.80 -17.47
N LYS A 200 -12.00 5.95 -17.93
CA LYS A 200 -11.50 7.27 -17.47
C LYS A 200 -12.33 7.85 -16.33
N PHE A 201 -13.60 7.53 -16.25
CA PHE A 201 -14.52 8.07 -15.26
C PHE A 201 -15.19 6.95 -14.47
N PRO A 202 -15.26 7.07 -13.14
CA PRO A 202 -15.91 6.07 -12.32
C PRO A 202 -17.43 6.17 -12.41
N LYS A 203 -18.09 5.02 -12.37
CA LYS A 203 -19.55 4.91 -12.22
C LYS A 203 -19.90 4.86 -10.74
N ARG A 204 -21.07 5.33 -10.36
CA ARG A 204 -21.58 5.22 -9.00
C ARG A 204 -22.03 3.78 -8.73
N VAL A 205 -21.16 3.02 -8.06
CA VAL A 205 -21.40 1.64 -7.64
C VAL A 205 -21.12 1.56 -6.15
N LYS A 206 -21.92 0.81 -5.42
CA LYS A 206 -21.67 0.58 -3.99
C LYS A 206 -20.41 -0.28 -3.83
N VAL A 207 -19.53 0.14 -2.92
CA VAL A 207 -18.28 -0.56 -2.61
C VAL A 207 -18.35 -1.13 -1.21
N ILE A 208 -18.06 -2.41 -1.09
CA ILE A 208 -17.94 -3.11 0.19
C ILE A 208 -16.47 -3.51 0.39
N MET A 209 -15.94 -3.24 1.57
CA MET A 209 -14.63 -3.73 2.01
C MET A 209 -14.81 -4.66 3.22
N GLU A 210 -14.24 -5.84 3.14
CA GLU A 210 -14.16 -6.81 4.24
C GLU A 210 -12.73 -6.86 4.76
N VAL A 211 -12.54 -6.52 6.04
CA VAL A 211 -11.25 -6.53 6.72
C VAL A 211 -11.11 -7.83 7.49
N GLY A 212 -10.09 -8.60 7.17
CA GLY A 212 -9.84 -9.90 7.79
C GLY A 212 -9.07 -9.82 9.11
N GLU A 213 -8.86 -10.99 9.69
CA GLU A 213 -8.01 -11.19 10.86
C GLU A 213 -6.54 -10.91 10.53
N ILE A 214 -5.79 -10.51 11.56
CA ILE A 214 -4.35 -10.30 11.45
C ILE A 214 -3.65 -11.63 11.19
N MET A 215 -2.97 -11.72 10.06
CA MET A 215 -2.04 -12.81 9.78
C MET A 215 -0.67 -12.46 10.34
N GLN A 216 -0.17 -13.30 11.22
CA GLN A 216 1.18 -13.14 11.77
C GLN A 216 2.24 -13.43 10.70
N PRO A 217 3.43 -12.82 10.76
CA PRO A 217 4.52 -13.10 9.81
C PRO A 217 4.79 -14.59 9.66
N PRO A 218 5.31 -15.04 8.50
CA PRO A 218 5.62 -16.45 8.27
C PRO A 218 6.51 -17.04 9.37
N ILE A 219 6.05 -18.13 9.98
CA ILE A 219 6.80 -18.84 11.04
C ILE A 219 7.84 -19.73 10.38
N PRO A 220 9.11 -19.67 10.82
CA PRO A 220 10.15 -20.53 10.26
C PRO A 220 9.93 -21.99 10.65
N SER A 221 10.03 -22.92 9.71
CA SER A 221 10.09 -24.36 9.98
C SER A 221 11.43 -24.84 10.53
N GLY A 222 12.39 -23.91 10.69
CA GLY A 222 13.74 -24.14 11.24
C GLY A 222 14.34 -22.88 11.82
N LYS A 223 15.64 -22.67 11.65
CA LYS A 223 16.33 -21.47 12.21
C LYS A 223 15.99 -20.16 11.47
N ARG A 224 15.52 -20.24 10.22
CA ARG A 224 15.21 -19.06 9.39
C ARG A 224 13.98 -19.37 8.51
N VAL A 225 13.21 -18.33 8.18
CA VAL A 225 12.11 -18.44 7.22
C VAL A 225 12.66 -18.85 5.84
N THR A 226 12.17 -19.95 5.33
CA THR A 226 12.54 -20.51 4.03
C THR A 226 11.61 -20.00 2.91
N VAL A 227 11.96 -20.30 1.66
CA VAL A 227 11.06 -20.05 0.50
C VAL A 227 9.75 -20.85 0.65
N GLY A 228 9.84 -22.11 1.14
CA GLY A 228 8.66 -22.93 1.39
C GLY A 228 7.72 -22.37 2.45
N ASP A 229 8.28 -21.75 3.53
CA ASP A 229 7.47 -21.10 4.57
C ASP A 229 6.70 -19.90 3.99
N ARG A 230 7.36 -19.08 3.17
CA ARG A 230 6.72 -17.95 2.51
C ARG A 230 5.67 -18.39 1.49
N ALA A 231 5.94 -19.45 0.74
CA ALA A 231 4.98 -20.00 -0.21
C ALA A 231 3.69 -20.48 0.49
N ARG A 232 3.82 -21.15 1.65
CA ARG A 232 2.65 -21.54 2.45
C ARG A 232 1.87 -20.32 2.94
N PHE A 233 2.56 -19.30 3.45
CA PHE A 233 1.92 -18.06 3.86
C PHE A 233 1.19 -17.38 2.69
N SER A 234 1.82 -17.30 1.51
CA SER A 234 1.19 -16.72 0.32
C SER A 234 -0.04 -17.50 -0.13
N ALA A 235 -0.01 -18.84 -0.08
CA ALA A 235 -1.17 -19.67 -0.37
C ALA A 235 -2.32 -19.41 0.61
N GLN A 236 -2.03 -19.39 1.92
CA GLN A 236 -3.02 -19.08 2.95
C GLN A 236 -3.60 -17.67 2.77
N LEU A 237 -2.75 -16.66 2.45
CA LEU A 237 -3.22 -15.30 2.17
C LEU A 237 -4.18 -15.29 0.97
N GLY A 238 -3.90 -16.06 -0.07
CA GLY A 238 -4.78 -16.19 -1.24
C GLY A 238 -6.15 -16.77 -0.89
N GLU A 239 -6.18 -17.83 -0.06
CA GLU A 239 -7.43 -18.44 0.42
C GLU A 239 -8.26 -17.43 1.23
N VAL A 240 -7.65 -16.77 2.20
CA VAL A 240 -8.32 -15.76 3.04
C VAL A 240 -8.83 -14.57 2.19
N LEU A 241 -8.04 -14.11 1.22
CA LEU A 241 -8.48 -13.03 0.32
C LEU A 241 -9.67 -13.44 -0.55
N GLN A 242 -9.74 -14.71 -0.99
CA GLN A 242 -10.89 -15.20 -1.74
C GLN A 242 -12.14 -15.21 -0.87
N GLU A 243 -12.05 -15.71 0.37
CA GLU A 243 -13.17 -15.72 1.32
C GLU A 243 -13.69 -14.31 1.58
N LEU A 244 -12.80 -13.37 1.92
CA LEU A 244 -13.18 -11.96 2.18
C LEU A 244 -13.79 -11.28 0.94
N MET A 245 -13.29 -11.61 -0.24
CA MET A 245 -13.83 -11.07 -1.49
C MET A 245 -15.23 -11.62 -1.78
N ASP A 246 -15.45 -12.91 -1.54
CA ASP A 246 -16.76 -13.55 -1.70
C ASP A 246 -17.78 -12.96 -0.71
N GLU A 247 -17.38 -12.74 0.54
CA GLU A 247 -18.21 -12.06 1.55
C GLU A 247 -18.56 -10.62 1.12
N ALA A 248 -17.57 -9.86 0.64
CA ALA A 248 -17.80 -8.50 0.15
C ALA A 248 -18.81 -8.48 -1.01
N HIS A 249 -18.69 -9.41 -1.96
CA HIS A 249 -19.65 -9.53 -3.07
C HIS A 249 -21.04 -9.96 -2.60
N ALA A 250 -21.14 -10.89 -1.65
CA ALA A 250 -22.42 -11.30 -1.08
C ALA A 250 -23.14 -10.12 -0.41
N LYS A 251 -22.44 -9.31 0.39
CA LYS A 251 -22.99 -8.10 1.03
C LYS A 251 -23.34 -7.02 0.01
N GLN A 252 -22.55 -6.86 -1.05
CA GLN A 252 -22.86 -5.93 -2.15
C GLN A 252 -24.16 -6.31 -2.85
N ALA A 253 -24.34 -7.60 -3.15
CA ALA A 253 -25.55 -8.10 -3.82
C ALA A 253 -26.83 -8.01 -2.96
N ALA A 254 -26.69 -8.07 -1.63
CA ALA A 254 -27.81 -7.98 -0.68
C ALA A 254 -28.25 -6.53 -0.37
N SER A 255 -27.59 -5.53 -0.90
CA SER A 255 -27.79 -4.09 -0.62
C SER A 255 -28.27 -3.29 -1.85
#